data_283d8b7aec10903d70a8f144c1cadd66
#
_entry.id   283d8b7aec10903d70a8f144c1cadd66
#
_cell.length_a   1.000
_cell.length_b   1.000
_cell.length_c   1.000
_cell.angle_alpha   90.00
_cell.angle_beta   90.00
_cell.angle_gamma   90.00
#
_symmetry.space_group_name_H-M   'P 1'
#
loop_
_entity.id
_entity.type
_entity.pdbx_description
1 polymer ?
#
loop_
_entity_poly.entity_id
_entity_poly.type
_entity_poly.pdbx_seq_one_letter_code
_entity_poly.pdbx_strand_id
1 'polypeptide(L)'
;RACVKKGFLDYFEEVDADIFCVQETKLQEGQIQLDLEGYHQYWNYAEKKGYSGTAVFTKDKPLEVKYGLGIEEHDKEGRVITLEYDDFFLVNVYTPNSQRELKRLDYRMTWEDDFRDYLKELDLDKPVILCGDLNVAHKEIDLKNPSSNKRNAGFTDEERGKMTQLLDTGFVD
;
A
#
# COMPACT_ATOMS: atom_id res chain seq x y z
N ARG A 1 -4.21 -13.31 -10.17
CA ARG A 1 -4.83 -14.36 -11.04
C ARG A 1 -6.15 -14.88 -10.49
N ALA A 2 -6.23 -15.21 -9.20
CA ALA A 2 -7.45 -15.75 -8.62
C ALA A 2 -8.61 -14.75 -8.68
N CYS A 3 -8.37 -13.48 -8.35
CA CYS A 3 -9.38 -12.42 -8.40
C CYS A 3 -9.91 -12.19 -9.81
N VAL A 4 -9.04 -12.20 -10.83
CA VAL A 4 -9.46 -12.04 -12.23
C VAL A 4 -10.46 -13.14 -12.63
N LYS A 5 -10.21 -14.40 -12.21
CA LYS A 5 -11.13 -15.52 -12.45
C LYS A 5 -12.44 -15.44 -11.66
N LYS A 6 -12.53 -14.54 -10.67
CA LYS A 6 -13.68 -14.36 -9.77
C LYS A 6 -14.44 -13.05 -10.03
N GLY A 7 -14.30 -12.45 -11.20
CA GLY A 7 -15.04 -11.25 -11.59
C GLY A 7 -14.34 -9.93 -11.25
N PHE A 8 -13.02 -9.90 -11.11
CA PHE A 8 -12.30 -8.65 -10.89
C PHE A 8 -12.53 -7.63 -12.02
N LEU A 9 -12.54 -8.09 -13.28
CA LEU A 9 -12.73 -7.18 -14.42
C LEU A 9 -14.14 -6.59 -14.44
N ASP A 10 -15.16 -7.40 -14.17
CA ASP A 10 -16.56 -6.94 -14.11
C ASP A 10 -16.71 -5.87 -12.99
N TYR A 11 -16.12 -6.13 -11.82
CA TYR A 11 -16.12 -5.18 -10.70
C TYR A 11 -15.33 -3.89 -11.03
N PHE A 12 -14.20 -4.03 -11.70
CA PHE A 12 -13.37 -2.89 -12.11
C PHE A 12 -14.12 -1.97 -13.07
N GLU A 13 -14.81 -2.54 -14.07
CA GLU A 13 -15.66 -1.81 -15.00
C GLU A 13 -16.86 -1.15 -14.32
N GLU A 14 -17.52 -1.87 -13.40
CA GLU A 14 -18.67 -1.34 -12.65
C GLU A 14 -18.30 -0.14 -11.77
N VAL A 15 -17.14 -0.20 -11.10
CA VAL A 15 -16.66 0.90 -10.24
C VAL A 15 -16.24 2.11 -11.05
N ASP A 16 -15.68 1.93 -12.23
CA ASP A 16 -15.22 2.98 -13.16
C ASP A 16 -14.43 4.10 -12.48
N ALA A 17 -13.58 3.75 -11.52
CA ALA A 17 -12.80 4.71 -10.74
C ALA A 17 -11.76 5.43 -11.62
N ASP A 18 -11.49 6.71 -11.34
CA ASP A 18 -10.41 7.45 -12.02
C ASP A 18 -9.04 6.87 -11.69
N ILE A 19 -8.85 6.43 -10.44
CA ILE A 19 -7.65 5.75 -9.97
C ILE A 19 -8.06 4.51 -9.15
N PHE A 20 -7.54 3.36 -9.51
CA PHE A 20 -7.80 2.09 -8.85
C PHE A 20 -6.50 1.47 -8.35
N CYS A 21 -6.39 1.27 -7.04
CA CYS A 21 -5.20 0.74 -6.37
C CYS A 21 -5.40 -0.70 -5.91
N VAL A 22 -4.42 -1.55 -6.13
CA VAL A 22 -4.43 -2.94 -5.65
C VAL A 22 -3.14 -3.29 -4.92
N GLN A 23 -3.28 -4.15 -3.92
CA GLN A 23 -2.19 -4.65 -3.10
C GLN A 23 -2.15 -6.17 -3.17
N GLU A 24 -1.04 -6.75 -2.73
CA GLU A 24 -0.84 -8.20 -2.66
C GLU A 24 -1.09 -8.90 -4.01
N THR A 25 -0.57 -8.31 -5.08
CA THR A 25 -0.74 -8.85 -6.45
C THR A 25 -0.13 -10.24 -6.61
N LYS A 26 0.96 -10.54 -5.88
CA LYS A 26 1.71 -11.80 -5.92
C LYS A 26 2.13 -12.22 -7.33
N LEU A 27 2.38 -11.21 -8.19
CA LEU A 27 2.74 -11.39 -9.58
C LEU A 27 4.19 -11.01 -9.84
N GLN A 28 4.71 -11.54 -10.93
CA GLN A 28 5.94 -11.10 -11.58
C GLN A 28 5.59 -10.53 -12.95
N GLU A 29 6.47 -9.72 -13.50
CA GLU A 29 6.32 -9.17 -14.84
C GLU A 29 6.00 -10.26 -15.88
N GLY A 30 5.04 -9.97 -16.76
CA GLY A 30 4.60 -10.89 -17.82
C GLY A 30 3.71 -12.06 -17.37
N GLN A 31 3.41 -12.22 -16.08
CA GLN A 31 2.56 -13.31 -15.61
C GLN A 31 1.06 -13.09 -15.83
N ILE A 32 0.64 -11.85 -16.04
CA ILE A 32 -0.72 -11.50 -16.40
C ILE A 32 -0.69 -10.33 -17.37
N GLN A 33 -1.63 -10.32 -18.27
CA GLN A 33 -1.94 -9.17 -19.12
C GLN A 33 -3.41 -8.84 -18.89
N LEU A 34 -3.67 -7.61 -18.45
CA LEU A 34 -5.01 -7.06 -18.28
C LEU A 34 -5.26 -6.05 -19.39
N ASP A 35 -6.35 -6.24 -20.11
CA ASP A 35 -6.86 -5.26 -21.06
C ASP A 35 -7.82 -4.34 -20.30
N LEU A 36 -7.33 -3.15 -19.91
CA LEU A 36 -8.08 -2.13 -19.19
C LEU A 36 -8.14 -0.88 -20.08
N GLU A 37 -9.13 -0.85 -20.97
CA GLU A 37 -9.30 0.24 -21.93
C GLU A 37 -9.40 1.60 -21.22
N GLY A 38 -8.62 2.57 -21.68
CA GLY A 38 -8.58 3.91 -21.11
C GLY A 38 -7.76 4.08 -19.83
N TYR A 39 -7.07 3.03 -19.38
CA TYR A 39 -6.24 3.10 -18.18
C TYR A 39 -4.75 2.91 -18.47
N HIS A 40 -3.93 3.75 -17.83
CA HIS A 40 -2.50 3.52 -17.64
C HIS A 40 -2.30 2.56 -16.48
N GLN A 41 -1.34 1.63 -16.59
CA GLN A 41 -1.08 0.60 -15.59
C GLN A 41 0.35 0.71 -15.07
N TYR A 42 0.50 0.72 -13.75
CA TYR A 42 1.79 0.78 -13.07
C TYR A 42 1.88 -0.36 -12.07
N TRP A 43 2.89 -1.19 -12.21
CA TRP A 43 3.09 -2.41 -11.43
C TRP A 43 4.42 -2.36 -10.70
N ASN A 44 4.42 -2.65 -9.41
CA ASN A 44 5.62 -2.83 -8.61
C ASN A 44 5.67 -4.26 -8.09
N TYR A 45 6.65 -5.01 -8.56
CA TYR A 45 6.81 -6.43 -8.26
C TYR A 45 7.83 -6.64 -7.15
N ALA A 46 7.58 -7.62 -6.27
CA ALA A 46 8.61 -8.09 -5.35
C ALA A 46 9.65 -8.93 -6.08
N GLU A 47 10.90 -8.91 -5.63
CA GLU A 47 11.93 -9.82 -6.12
C GLU A 47 11.56 -11.28 -5.85
N LYS A 48 10.98 -11.54 -4.67
CA LYS A 48 10.49 -12.85 -4.28
C LYS A 48 9.22 -13.21 -5.04
N LYS A 49 9.26 -14.31 -5.78
CA LYS A 49 8.13 -14.82 -6.57
C LYS A 49 6.91 -15.17 -5.70
N GLY A 50 5.71 -14.79 -6.17
CA GLY A 50 4.45 -15.10 -5.51
C GLY A 50 4.23 -14.38 -4.17
N TYR A 51 4.88 -13.25 -3.97
CA TYR A 51 4.90 -12.51 -2.71
C TYR A 51 4.64 -11.02 -2.94
N SER A 52 3.92 -10.37 -2.02
CA SER A 52 3.69 -8.92 -2.01
C SER A 52 3.25 -8.35 -3.38
N GLY A 53 3.78 -7.19 -3.76
CA GLY A 53 3.48 -6.52 -5.02
C GLY A 53 2.26 -5.61 -4.96
N THR A 54 2.35 -4.48 -5.65
CA THR A 54 1.28 -3.47 -5.76
C THR A 54 1.05 -3.11 -7.22
N ALA A 55 -0.12 -2.57 -7.53
CA ALA A 55 -0.37 -1.95 -8.82
C ALA A 55 -1.35 -0.77 -8.70
N VAL A 56 -1.26 0.15 -9.65
CA VAL A 56 -2.20 1.26 -9.80
C VAL A 56 -2.66 1.33 -11.25
N PHE A 57 -3.96 1.50 -11.44
CA PHE A 57 -4.61 1.73 -12.72
C PHE A 57 -5.22 3.11 -12.69
N THR A 58 -4.92 3.97 -13.64
CA THR A 58 -5.38 5.36 -13.66
C THR A 58 -5.77 5.82 -15.06
N LYS A 59 -6.86 6.59 -15.17
CA LYS A 59 -7.32 7.18 -16.43
C LYS A 59 -6.39 8.31 -16.87
N ASP A 60 -6.00 9.16 -15.95
CA ASP A 60 -5.11 10.27 -16.23
C ASP A 60 -3.64 9.86 -16.06
N LYS A 61 -2.83 10.21 -17.07
CA LYS A 61 -1.40 9.93 -17.03
C LYS A 61 -0.72 10.82 -15.98
N PRO A 62 -0.05 10.25 -14.95
CA PRO A 62 0.70 11.03 -13.99
C PRO A 62 1.91 11.74 -14.62
N LEU A 63 2.38 12.80 -13.98
CA LEU A 63 3.61 13.53 -14.35
C LEU A 63 4.84 12.63 -14.12
N GLU A 64 4.87 11.93 -12.98
CA GLU A 64 5.94 11.01 -12.60
C GLU A 64 5.36 9.79 -11.85
N VAL A 65 6.07 8.68 -11.95
CA VAL A 65 5.78 7.45 -11.18
C VAL A 65 7.05 7.04 -10.44
N LYS A 66 6.95 6.88 -9.12
CA LYS A 66 8.02 6.37 -8.27
C LYS A 66 7.65 5.03 -7.69
N TYR A 67 8.62 4.11 -7.65
CA TYR A 67 8.48 2.78 -7.08
C TYR A 67 9.35 2.66 -5.84
N GLY A 68 8.74 2.29 -4.71
CA GLY A 68 9.44 2.16 -3.43
C GLY A 68 9.62 3.49 -2.69
N LEU A 69 10.50 3.47 -1.70
CA LEU A 69 10.84 4.60 -0.82
C LEU A 69 12.21 5.21 -1.16
N GLY A 70 12.96 4.62 -2.09
CA GLY A 70 14.36 4.96 -2.33
C GLY A 70 15.32 4.32 -1.32
N ILE A 71 14.87 3.31 -0.58
CA ILE A 71 15.64 2.55 0.40
C ILE A 71 15.71 1.09 -0.05
N GLU A 72 16.91 0.65 -0.43
CA GLU A 72 17.10 -0.67 -1.05
C GLU A 72 16.51 -1.83 -0.25
N GLU A 73 16.64 -1.80 1.08
CA GLU A 73 16.10 -2.84 1.96
C GLU A 73 14.57 -2.95 1.87
N HIS A 74 13.88 -1.83 1.70
CA HIS A 74 12.42 -1.77 1.64
C HIS A 74 11.87 -2.03 0.24
N ASP A 75 12.63 -1.65 -0.80
CA ASP A 75 12.12 -1.60 -2.16
C ASP A 75 12.09 -2.96 -2.87
N LYS A 76 12.70 -3.99 -2.27
CA LYS A 76 12.71 -5.36 -2.81
C LYS A 76 11.37 -6.09 -2.78
N GLU A 77 10.40 -5.57 -2.03
CA GLU A 77 9.12 -6.24 -1.82
C GLU A 77 7.94 -5.65 -2.62
N GLY A 78 8.18 -4.63 -3.46
CA GLY A 78 7.15 -4.06 -4.36
C GLY A 78 5.95 -3.47 -3.62
N ARG A 79 6.19 -2.71 -2.52
CA ARG A 79 5.16 -2.30 -1.57
C ARG A 79 4.56 -0.92 -1.82
N VAL A 80 5.27 -0.03 -2.50
CA VAL A 80 4.87 1.36 -2.65
C VAL A 80 4.93 1.78 -4.10
N ILE A 81 3.86 2.43 -4.58
CA ILE A 81 3.81 3.17 -5.85
C ILE A 81 3.33 4.57 -5.53
N THR A 82 4.07 5.58 -5.96
CA THR A 82 3.68 6.98 -5.88
C THR A 82 3.43 7.53 -7.27
N LEU A 83 2.26 8.09 -7.49
CA LEU A 83 1.92 8.84 -8.70
C LEU A 83 1.92 10.34 -8.39
N GLU A 84 2.65 11.12 -9.17
CA GLU A 84 2.61 12.58 -9.09
C GLU A 84 1.61 13.14 -10.10
N TYR A 85 0.71 13.98 -9.63
CA TYR A 85 -0.17 14.80 -10.44
C TYR A 85 0.13 16.30 -10.22
N ASP A 86 -0.51 17.19 -10.98
CA ASP A 86 -0.27 18.63 -10.85
C ASP A 86 -0.53 19.15 -9.43
N ASP A 87 -1.60 18.67 -8.78
CA ASP A 87 -2.10 19.22 -7.52
C ASP A 87 -1.91 18.30 -6.30
N PHE A 88 -1.48 17.05 -6.49
CA PHE A 88 -1.34 16.07 -5.41
C PHE A 88 -0.42 14.90 -5.75
N PHE A 89 0.04 14.19 -4.73
CA PHE A 89 0.59 12.85 -4.84
C PHE A 89 -0.45 11.81 -4.44
N LEU A 90 -0.52 10.70 -5.18
CA LEU A 90 -1.22 9.50 -4.75
C LEU A 90 -0.18 8.45 -4.38
N VAL A 91 -0.29 7.90 -3.17
CA VAL A 91 0.58 6.82 -2.68
C VAL A 91 -0.27 5.57 -2.43
N ASN A 92 0.01 4.51 -3.18
CA ASN A 92 -0.56 3.18 -2.95
C ASN A 92 0.45 2.35 -2.17
N VAL A 93 0.06 1.84 -1.00
CA VAL A 93 0.93 1.09 -0.09
C VAL A 93 0.39 -0.28 0.25
N TYR A 94 1.29 -1.23 0.38
CA TYR A 94 1.07 -2.53 1.04
C TYR A 94 2.08 -2.68 2.17
N THR A 95 1.69 -2.23 3.37
CA THR A 95 2.54 -2.23 4.56
C THR A 95 2.99 -3.65 4.92
N PRO A 96 4.26 -3.88 5.29
CA PRO A 96 4.73 -5.19 5.72
C PRO A 96 3.91 -5.73 6.89
N ASN A 97 3.49 -6.98 6.82
CA ASN A 97 2.88 -7.68 7.94
C ASN A 97 3.94 -8.13 8.95
N SER A 98 3.69 -7.97 10.25
CA SER A 98 4.60 -8.39 11.32
C SER A 98 4.74 -9.90 11.44
N GLN A 99 3.91 -10.67 10.74
CA GLN A 99 3.86 -12.12 10.68
C GLN A 99 3.46 -12.80 12.00
N ARG A 100 3.22 -14.10 11.91
CA ARG A 100 2.94 -14.92 13.08
C ARG A 100 4.11 -14.86 14.07
N GLU A 101 3.79 -14.81 15.36
CA GLU A 101 4.78 -14.68 16.45
C GLU A 101 5.60 -13.38 16.37
N LEU A 102 5.09 -12.38 15.60
CA LEU A 102 5.70 -11.05 15.45
C LEU A 102 7.16 -11.09 14.95
N LYS A 103 7.50 -12.08 14.12
CA LYS A 103 8.87 -12.30 13.63
C LYS A 103 9.45 -11.12 12.82
N ARG A 104 8.59 -10.28 12.26
CA ARG A 104 8.98 -9.09 11.49
C ARG A 104 8.56 -7.78 12.16
N LEU A 105 8.21 -7.79 13.44
CA LEU A 105 7.74 -6.58 14.11
C LEU A 105 8.82 -5.48 14.11
N ASP A 106 10.06 -5.82 14.46
CA ASP A 106 11.16 -4.84 14.51
C ASP A 106 11.43 -4.23 13.12
N TYR A 107 11.47 -5.06 12.07
CA TYR A 107 11.58 -4.57 10.70
C TYR A 107 10.42 -3.66 10.33
N ARG A 108 9.19 -4.04 10.67
CA ARG A 108 8.01 -3.22 10.41
C ARG A 108 8.08 -1.87 11.11
N MET A 109 8.59 -1.80 12.34
CA MET A 109 8.73 -0.53 13.06
C MET A 109 9.69 0.43 12.36
N THR A 110 10.81 -0.07 11.85
CA THR A 110 11.75 0.71 11.03
C THR A 110 11.10 1.15 9.73
N TRP A 111 10.44 0.22 9.02
CA TRP A 111 9.75 0.51 7.77
C TRP A 111 8.68 1.60 7.92
N GLU A 112 7.90 1.56 9.01
CA GLU A 112 6.87 2.57 9.31
C GLU A 112 7.46 3.97 9.55
N ASP A 113 8.62 4.06 10.21
CA ASP A 113 9.29 5.34 10.42
C ASP A 113 9.79 5.92 9.10
N ASP A 114 10.45 5.12 8.28
CA ASP A 114 10.96 5.52 6.97
C ASP A 114 9.80 5.89 6.02
N PHE A 115 8.71 5.14 6.05
CA PHE A 115 7.51 5.44 5.26
C PHE A 115 6.85 6.75 5.69
N ARG A 116 6.70 6.99 6.99
CA ARG A 116 6.17 8.26 7.52
C ARG A 116 7.04 9.45 7.08
N ASP A 117 8.36 9.31 7.16
CA ASP A 117 9.26 10.38 6.75
C ASP A 117 9.19 10.62 5.23
N TYR A 118 9.06 9.58 4.42
CA TYR A 118 8.80 9.67 2.99
C TYR A 118 7.51 10.44 2.68
N LEU A 119 6.40 10.11 3.35
CA LEU A 119 5.12 10.80 3.16
C LEU A 119 5.20 12.28 3.57
N LYS A 120 5.89 12.59 4.67
CA LYS A 120 6.11 13.98 5.11
C LYS A 120 6.92 14.78 4.09
N GLU A 121 7.91 14.17 3.47
CA GLU A 121 8.72 14.82 2.43
C GLU A 121 7.86 15.16 1.21
N LEU A 122 7.01 14.24 0.76
CA LEU A 122 6.04 14.51 -0.33
C LEU A 122 5.09 15.65 0.03
N ASP A 123 4.56 15.66 1.25
CA ASP A 123 3.58 16.64 1.73
C ASP A 123 4.15 18.07 1.87
N LEU A 124 5.47 18.23 1.86
CA LEU A 124 6.12 19.56 1.76
C LEU A 124 5.92 20.21 0.39
N ASP A 125 5.71 19.43 -0.65
CA ASP A 125 5.55 19.91 -2.02
C ASP A 125 4.07 20.01 -2.43
N LYS A 126 3.33 18.90 -2.28
CA LYS A 126 1.90 18.80 -2.65
C LYS A 126 1.15 17.94 -1.63
N PRO A 127 -0.18 18.14 -1.49
CA PRO A 127 -1.02 17.25 -0.68
C PRO A 127 -0.85 15.79 -1.07
N VAL A 128 -0.86 14.90 -0.09
CA VAL A 128 -0.70 13.46 -0.29
C VAL A 128 -2.02 12.73 -0.02
N ILE A 129 -2.48 11.96 -0.99
CA ILE A 129 -3.56 10.99 -0.84
C ILE A 129 -2.92 9.62 -0.63
N LEU A 130 -3.05 9.07 0.57
CA LEU A 130 -2.56 7.74 0.93
C LEU A 130 -3.71 6.74 0.89
N CYS A 131 -3.53 5.64 0.18
CA CYS A 131 -4.46 4.51 0.19
C CYS A 131 -3.69 3.19 0.15
N GLY A 132 -4.35 2.11 0.56
CA GLY A 132 -3.77 0.78 0.48
C GLY A 132 -4.14 -0.13 1.64
N ASP A 133 -3.32 -1.15 1.86
CA ASP A 133 -3.41 -2.06 2.99
C ASP A 133 -2.34 -1.70 4.03
N LEU A 134 -2.78 -1.04 5.10
CA LEU A 134 -1.89 -0.59 6.18
C LEU A 134 -1.56 -1.71 7.19
N ASN A 135 -2.15 -2.90 7.03
CA ASN A 135 -1.91 -4.05 7.92
C ASN A 135 -2.00 -3.70 9.41
N VAL A 136 -2.92 -2.80 9.77
CA VAL A 136 -3.18 -2.40 11.16
C VAL A 136 -4.65 -2.08 11.37
N ALA A 137 -5.21 -2.55 12.48
CA ALA A 137 -6.42 -2.01 13.09
C ALA A 137 -5.98 -0.98 14.14
N HIS A 138 -6.33 0.30 13.94
CA HIS A 138 -5.82 1.38 14.79
C HIS A 138 -6.44 1.36 16.18
N LYS A 139 -7.77 1.26 16.24
CA LYS A 139 -8.55 1.31 17.48
C LYS A 139 -9.30 0.01 17.72
N GLU A 140 -9.79 -0.19 18.94
CA GLU A 140 -10.53 -1.41 19.31
C GLU A 140 -11.81 -1.58 18.49
N ILE A 141 -12.44 -0.49 18.03
CA ILE A 141 -13.62 -0.52 17.18
C ILE A 141 -13.34 -1.11 15.78
N ASP A 142 -12.09 -1.05 15.32
CA ASP A 142 -11.69 -1.51 13.98
C ASP A 142 -11.55 -3.02 13.90
N LEU A 143 -11.78 -3.74 15.00
CA LEU A 143 -11.52 -5.16 15.11
C LEU A 143 -12.61 -5.88 15.92
N LYS A 144 -13.07 -7.04 15.44
CA LYS A 144 -14.17 -7.79 16.08
C LYS A 144 -13.84 -8.28 17.51
N ASN A 145 -12.59 -8.72 17.77
CA ASN A 145 -12.16 -9.29 19.04
C ASN A 145 -10.86 -8.62 19.53
N PRO A 146 -10.90 -7.34 19.93
CA PRO A 146 -9.69 -6.59 20.25
C PRO A 146 -8.88 -7.19 21.42
N SER A 147 -9.54 -7.63 22.48
CA SER A 147 -8.87 -8.16 23.68
C SER A 147 -7.98 -9.38 23.42
N SER A 148 -8.40 -10.26 22.51
CA SER A 148 -7.65 -11.48 22.16
C SER A 148 -6.58 -11.25 21.10
N ASN A 149 -6.52 -10.04 20.48
CA ASN A 149 -5.62 -9.73 19.39
C ASN A 149 -4.48 -8.77 19.75
N LYS A 150 -4.38 -8.31 20.99
CA LYS A 150 -3.37 -7.30 21.42
C LYS A 150 -1.92 -7.67 21.14
N ARG A 151 -1.59 -8.95 21.01
CA ARG A 151 -0.25 -9.45 20.66
C ARG A 151 -0.22 -10.23 19.34
N ASN A 152 -1.20 -10.02 18.49
CA ASN A 152 -1.23 -10.56 17.13
C ASN A 152 -0.82 -9.47 16.12
N ALA A 153 -0.22 -9.90 15.00
CA ALA A 153 0.14 -9.01 13.90
C ALA A 153 -1.09 -8.21 13.43
N GLY A 154 -0.91 -6.91 13.22
CA GLY A 154 -1.96 -5.97 12.83
C GLY A 154 -2.70 -5.32 14.01
N PHE A 155 -2.42 -5.72 15.27
CA PHE A 155 -3.06 -5.10 16.44
C PHE A 155 -2.17 -5.03 17.68
N THR A 156 -0.86 -5.01 17.51
CA THR A 156 0.08 -4.73 18.61
C THR A 156 0.05 -3.26 18.98
N ASP A 157 0.44 -2.94 20.21
CA ASP A 157 0.53 -1.54 20.65
C ASP A 157 1.57 -0.77 19.83
N GLU A 158 2.64 -1.44 19.40
CA GLU A 158 3.69 -0.89 18.54
C GLU A 158 3.14 -0.49 17.16
N GLU A 159 2.41 -1.37 16.49
CA GLU A 159 1.80 -1.10 15.17
C GLU A 159 0.74 0.00 15.26
N ARG A 160 -0.13 -0.04 16.25
CA ARG A 160 -1.14 0.99 16.52
C ARG A 160 -0.50 2.34 16.85
N GLY A 161 0.61 2.31 17.60
CA GLY A 161 1.41 3.50 17.90
C GLY A 161 1.98 4.16 16.65
N LYS A 162 2.44 3.38 15.66
CA LYS A 162 2.92 3.91 14.37
C LYS A 162 1.80 4.56 13.56
N MET A 163 0.59 3.97 13.56
CA MET A 163 -0.57 4.61 12.92
C MET A 163 -0.92 5.94 13.60
N THR A 164 -0.89 6.00 14.94
CA THR A 164 -1.07 7.26 15.69
C THR A 164 -0.02 8.29 15.28
N GLN A 165 1.27 7.90 15.24
CA GLN A 165 2.35 8.80 14.83
C GLN A 165 2.19 9.32 13.40
N LEU A 166 1.67 8.50 12.48
CA LEU A 166 1.36 8.94 11.11
C LEU A 166 0.25 10.01 11.13
N LEU A 167 -0.85 9.78 11.83
CA LEU A 167 -1.96 10.74 11.92
C LEU A 167 -1.53 12.04 12.65
N ASP A 168 -0.66 11.96 13.65
CA ASP A 168 -0.13 13.13 14.38
C ASP A 168 0.73 14.05 13.49
N THR A 169 1.15 13.60 12.31
CA THR A 169 1.84 14.45 11.32
C THR A 169 0.89 15.34 10.50
N GLY A 170 -0.42 15.18 10.67
CA GLY A 170 -1.45 15.98 10.01
C GLY A 170 -2.31 15.22 9.01
N PHE A 171 -2.03 13.94 8.77
CA PHE A 171 -2.92 13.10 7.96
C PHE A 171 -4.27 12.89 8.65
N VAL A 172 -5.32 12.82 7.87
CA VAL A 172 -6.70 12.61 8.32
C VAL A 172 -7.19 11.26 7.78
N ASP A 173 -7.72 10.40 8.68
CA ASP A 173 -8.34 9.12 8.36
C ASP A 173 -9.87 9.28 8.25
#